data_81ae60127942fae8c7e4c93cdc51602c
#
_entry.id   81ae60127942fae8c7e4c93cdc51602c
#
_cell.length_a   1.000
_cell.length_b   1.000
_cell.length_c   1.000
_cell.angle_alpha   90.00
_cell.angle_beta   90.00
_cell.angle_gamma   90.00
#
_symmetry.space_group_name_H-M   'P 1'
#
loop_
_entity.id
_entity.type
_entity.pdbx_description
1 polymer ?
#
loop_
_entity_poly.entity_id
_entity_poly.type
_entity_poly.pdbx_seq_one_letter_code
_entity_poly.pdbx_strand_id
1 'polypeptide(L)'
;MTRSSVTKKALFISTCALLFSMLMMAGSTFAWFTDSVSTGSNKITTGSLEVKLLHTNAKVTKEEAVTQSTLLFTDKNGETISWEPGAVAYENFTVKNAGNLALNYRLVLDLNNANTIKENGKSLKDVLKVKVVKDGVTASDVRKEALEGANGFTAVEAIPNGQLSIAGAAGDTAEPQKLTPDSSSDTYGVILYWQPNAETDYQYNLANYPDKDS
;
A
#
# COMPACT_ATOMS: atom_id res chain seq x y z
N MET A 1 5.57 -72.74 69.60
CA MET A 1 4.58 -71.69 69.27
C MET A 1 5.20 -70.45 68.60
N THR A 2 6.04 -70.57 67.59
CA THR A 2 6.78 -69.43 67.05
C THR A 2 6.52 -69.21 65.55
N ARG A 3 5.91 -70.15 64.84
CA ARG A 3 5.63 -69.95 63.34
C ARG A 3 4.53 -68.95 63.05
N SER A 4 3.51 -68.82 63.86
CA SER A 4 2.35 -67.93 63.63
C SER A 4 2.72 -66.44 63.67
N SER A 5 3.69 -66.07 64.52
CA SER A 5 4.09 -64.66 64.66
C SER A 5 4.98 -64.16 63.51
N VAL A 6 5.81 -65.06 62.96
CA VAL A 6 6.68 -64.75 61.84
C VAL A 6 5.84 -64.54 60.57
N THR A 7 4.82 -65.40 60.33
CA THR A 7 3.92 -65.25 59.22
C THR A 7 3.09 -63.97 59.29
N LYS A 8 2.61 -63.62 60.47
CA LYS A 8 1.87 -62.32 60.65
C LYS A 8 2.75 -61.11 60.41
N LYS A 9 4.01 -61.15 60.85
CA LYS A 9 4.99 -60.06 60.60
C LYS A 9 5.31 -59.98 59.10
N ALA A 10 5.52 -61.12 58.42
CA ALA A 10 5.78 -61.16 56.99
C ALA A 10 4.57 -60.62 56.16
N LEU A 11 3.37 -61.00 56.58
CA LEU A 11 2.16 -60.51 55.95
C LEU A 11 2.02 -58.98 56.14
N PHE A 12 2.26 -58.49 57.32
CA PHE A 12 2.19 -57.06 57.60
C PHE A 12 3.20 -56.26 56.74
N ILE A 13 4.46 -56.74 56.72
CA ILE A 13 5.51 -56.10 55.94
C ILE A 13 5.17 -56.09 54.43
N SER A 14 4.68 -57.18 53.90
CA SER A 14 4.26 -57.28 52.46
C SER A 14 3.09 -56.34 52.13
N THR A 15 2.13 -56.24 53.08
CA THR A 15 0.99 -55.32 52.89
C THR A 15 1.46 -53.84 52.91
N CYS A 16 2.37 -53.50 53.86
CA CYS A 16 2.94 -52.15 53.88
C CYS A 16 3.76 -51.84 52.64
N ALA A 17 4.55 -52.78 52.13
CA ALA A 17 5.31 -52.61 50.89
C ALA A 17 4.42 -52.40 49.68
N LEU A 18 3.31 -53.10 49.61
CA LEU A 18 2.31 -52.98 48.53
C LEU A 18 1.60 -51.62 48.58
N LEU A 19 1.23 -51.14 49.77
CA LEU A 19 0.65 -49.81 49.93
C LEU A 19 1.63 -48.72 49.58
N PHE A 20 2.91 -48.87 49.95
CA PHE A 20 3.95 -47.89 49.62
C PHE A 20 4.23 -47.82 48.14
N SER A 21 4.21 -48.95 47.42
CA SER A 21 4.37 -48.94 45.96
C SER A 21 3.18 -48.31 45.23
N MET A 22 1.98 -48.48 45.76
CA MET A 22 0.78 -47.78 45.20
C MET A 22 0.84 -46.29 45.40
N LEU A 23 1.30 -45.83 46.59
CA LEU A 23 1.50 -44.40 46.86
C LEU A 23 2.59 -43.77 45.99
N MET A 24 3.68 -44.48 45.76
CA MET A 24 4.73 -44.02 44.83
C MET A 24 4.25 -43.92 43.40
N MET A 25 3.44 -44.88 42.93
CA MET A 25 2.86 -44.89 41.58
C MET A 25 1.86 -43.73 41.39
N ALA A 26 1.00 -43.49 42.39
CA ALA A 26 0.11 -42.33 42.37
C ALA A 26 0.89 -41.01 42.40
N GLY A 27 1.91 -40.90 43.24
CA GLY A 27 2.75 -39.67 43.34
C GLY A 27 3.49 -39.35 42.02
N SER A 28 4.04 -40.35 41.33
CA SER A 28 4.71 -40.17 40.06
C SER A 28 3.75 -39.74 38.93
N THR A 29 2.51 -40.25 38.95
CA THR A 29 1.47 -39.87 38.02
C THR A 29 1.03 -38.43 38.21
N PHE A 30 0.90 -37.97 39.47
CA PHE A 30 0.59 -36.56 39.74
C PHE A 30 1.74 -35.62 39.40
N ALA A 31 3.00 -36.01 39.58
CA ALA A 31 4.16 -35.18 39.21
C ALA A 31 4.26 -34.95 37.70
N TRP A 32 3.77 -35.86 36.87
CA TRP A 32 3.76 -35.72 35.42
C TRP A 32 2.64 -34.79 34.92
N PHE A 33 1.56 -34.65 35.68
CA PHE A 33 0.44 -33.74 35.31
C PHE A 33 0.55 -32.36 35.95
N THR A 34 1.49 -32.14 36.85
CA THR A 34 1.71 -30.83 37.54
C THR A 34 2.84 -30.02 36.92
N ASP A 35 3.54 -30.54 35.90
CA ASP A 35 4.39 -29.71 35.07
C ASP A 35 3.50 -28.94 34.05
N SER A 36 2.67 -28.06 34.59
CA SER A 36 2.08 -27.01 33.83
C SER A 36 3.20 -26.04 33.47
N VAL A 37 3.82 -26.22 32.31
CA VAL A 37 4.53 -25.15 31.67
C VAL A 37 3.51 -24.02 31.54
N SER A 38 3.58 -23.08 32.45
CA SER A 38 2.98 -21.76 32.29
C SER A 38 3.70 -21.11 31.11
N THR A 39 3.37 -21.52 29.91
CA THR A 39 3.62 -20.68 28.74
C THR A 39 2.84 -19.41 29.03
N GLY A 40 3.59 -18.34 29.31
CA GLY A 40 2.99 -17.01 29.40
C GLY A 40 1.99 -16.88 28.26
N SER A 41 0.83 -16.35 28.54
CA SER A 41 -0.30 -16.28 27.62
C SER A 41 0.21 -15.99 26.21
N ASN A 42 0.25 -17.01 25.35
CA ASN A 42 0.52 -16.83 23.94
C ASN A 42 -0.66 -16.03 23.40
N LYS A 43 -0.52 -14.71 23.46
CA LYS A 43 -1.45 -13.81 22.86
C LYS A 43 -1.26 -13.97 21.34
N ILE A 44 -2.06 -14.82 20.73
CA ILE A 44 -2.16 -14.88 19.28
C ILE A 44 -2.79 -13.56 18.85
N THR A 45 -1.93 -12.60 18.51
CA THR A 45 -2.39 -11.36 17.90
C THR A 45 -2.65 -11.67 16.45
N THR A 46 -3.90 -11.61 16.02
CA THR A 46 -4.23 -11.68 14.60
C THR A 46 -3.54 -10.52 13.89
N GLY A 47 -2.79 -10.81 12.83
CA GLY A 47 -2.16 -9.79 12.03
C GLY A 47 -3.22 -8.89 11.38
N SER A 48 -2.97 -7.59 11.36
CA SER A 48 -3.79 -6.62 10.63
C SER A 48 -3.03 -6.12 9.42
N LEU A 49 -3.72 -6.09 8.27
CA LEU A 49 -3.27 -5.40 7.08
C LEU A 49 -3.98 -4.05 7.03
N GLU A 50 -3.23 -2.97 7.09
CA GLU A 50 -3.75 -1.61 6.93
C GLU A 50 -2.82 -0.84 5.99
N VAL A 51 -3.36 -0.42 4.85
CA VAL A 51 -2.63 0.35 3.84
C VAL A 51 -3.23 1.74 3.77
N LYS A 52 -2.38 2.76 3.82
CA LYS A 52 -2.76 4.15 3.59
C LYS A 52 -2.02 4.66 2.36
N LEU A 53 -2.74 5.30 1.46
CA LEU A 53 -2.15 6.11 0.41
C LEU A 53 -2.15 7.55 0.90
N LEU A 54 -0.96 8.14 0.97
CA LEU A 54 -0.78 9.53 1.37
C LEU A 54 -0.43 10.34 0.13
N HIS A 55 -0.79 11.62 0.14
CA HIS A 55 -0.46 12.52 -0.96
C HIS A 55 -0.01 13.91 -0.47
N THR A 56 0.73 14.59 -1.33
CA THR A 56 1.05 16.03 -1.22
C THR A 56 1.03 16.65 -2.61
N ASN A 57 0.66 17.92 -2.69
CA ASN A 57 0.67 18.70 -3.93
C ASN A 57 0.92 20.21 -3.65
N ALA A 58 0.61 21.07 -4.59
CA ALA A 58 0.79 22.51 -4.45
C ALA A 58 -0.02 23.12 -3.29
N LYS A 59 -1.18 22.54 -2.95
CA LYS A 59 -2.06 22.97 -1.85
C LYS A 59 -1.79 22.19 -0.57
N VAL A 60 -1.70 20.87 -0.69
CA VAL A 60 -1.49 19.94 0.43
C VAL A 60 0.00 19.76 0.65
N THR A 61 0.58 20.55 1.53
CA THR A 61 2.03 20.57 1.81
C THR A 61 2.47 19.57 2.88
N LYS A 62 1.50 18.97 3.61
CA LYS A 62 1.73 17.89 4.55
C LYS A 62 1.02 16.64 4.06
N GLU A 63 1.59 15.48 4.34
CA GLU A 63 0.99 14.21 3.94
C GLU A 63 -0.42 14.06 4.50
N GLU A 64 -1.38 13.91 3.61
CA GLU A 64 -2.78 13.64 3.91
C GLU A 64 -3.21 12.33 3.26
N ALA A 65 -4.15 11.61 3.89
CA ALA A 65 -4.64 10.36 3.34
C ALA A 65 -5.56 10.61 2.14
N VAL A 66 -5.30 9.90 1.05
CA VAL A 66 -6.19 9.88 -0.12
C VAL A 66 -7.48 9.16 0.25
N THR A 67 -8.60 9.79 0.01
CA THR A 67 -9.96 9.27 0.19
C THR A 67 -10.72 9.29 -1.13
N GLN A 68 -11.92 8.73 -1.17
CA GLN A 68 -12.76 8.78 -2.39
C GLN A 68 -13.18 10.21 -2.78
N SER A 69 -13.15 11.15 -1.84
CA SER A 69 -13.47 12.56 -2.07
C SER A 69 -12.26 13.44 -2.32
N THR A 70 -11.05 12.89 -2.26
CA THR A 70 -9.82 13.64 -2.50
C THR A 70 -9.70 14.02 -3.96
N LEU A 71 -9.64 15.32 -4.24
CA LEU A 71 -9.31 15.82 -5.58
C LEU A 71 -7.79 15.75 -5.78
N LEU A 72 -7.37 15.03 -6.80
CA LEU A 72 -5.98 14.92 -7.21
C LEU A 72 -5.69 15.91 -8.34
N PHE A 73 -4.43 16.30 -8.47
CA PHE A 73 -3.97 17.23 -9.51
C PHE A 73 -4.74 18.56 -9.48
N THR A 74 -4.78 19.16 -8.30
CA THR A 74 -5.42 20.47 -8.10
C THR A 74 -4.46 21.62 -8.35
N ASP A 75 -5.01 22.82 -8.53
CA ASP A 75 -4.25 24.04 -8.53
C ASP A 75 -3.72 24.39 -7.11
N LYS A 76 -3.01 25.50 -6.98
CA LYS A 76 -2.49 26.00 -5.68
C LYS A 76 -3.59 26.35 -4.67
N ASN A 77 -4.84 26.51 -5.09
CA ASN A 77 -5.98 26.81 -4.23
C ASN A 77 -6.71 25.52 -3.80
N GLY A 78 -6.39 24.38 -4.42
CA GLY A 78 -7.06 23.10 -4.23
C GLY A 78 -8.29 22.94 -5.12
N GLU A 79 -8.39 23.72 -6.18
CA GLU A 79 -9.49 23.65 -7.14
C GLU A 79 -9.09 22.81 -8.37
N THR A 80 -10.10 22.35 -9.11
CA THR A 80 -9.88 21.64 -10.36
C THR A 80 -9.15 22.53 -11.37
N ILE A 81 -8.10 22.00 -12.00
CA ILE A 81 -7.31 22.73 -12.97
C ILE A 81 -8.12 22.99 -14.24
N SER A 82 -8.11 24.23 -14.68
CA SER A 82 -8.51 24.58 -16.06
C SER A 82 -7.36 24.24 -16.99
N TRP A 83 -7.49 23.11 -17.69
CA TRP A 83 -6.43 22.66 -18.59
C TRP A 83 -6.38 23.52 -19.85
N GLU A 84 -5.20 24.11 -20.06
CA GLU A 84 -4.86 24.93 -21.22
C GLU A 84 -3.41 24.63 -21.65
N PRO A 85 -2.99 24.96 -22.86
CA PRO A 85 -1.60 24.81 -23.29
C PRO A 85 -0.62 25.48 -22.34
N GLY A 86 0.34 24.70 -21.84
CA GLY A 86 1.31 25.13 -20.81
C GLY A 86 0.88 24.85 -19.37
N ALA A 87 -0.36 24.38 -19.14
CA ALA A 87 -0.78 23.99 -17.79
C ALA A 87 -0.01 22.77 -17.30
N VAL A 88 0.35 22.80 -16.03
CA VAL A 88 1.07 21.73 -15.35
C VAL A 88 0.49 21.50 -13.95
N ALA A 89 0.38 20.24 -13.59
CA ALA A 89 -0.01 19.81 -12.25
C ALA A 89 0.89 18.69 -11.77
N TYR A 90 0.99 18.54 -10.48
CA TYR A 90 1.71 17.43 -9.88
C TYR A 90 1.03 16.91 -8.64
N GLU A 91 1.29 15.65 -8.36
CA GLU A 91 0.87 14.97 -7.15
C GLU A 91 1.99 14.05 -6.69
N ASN A 92 2.33 14.10 -5.42
CA ASN A 92 3.25 13.16 -4.81
C ASN A 92 2.45 12.11 -4.05
N PHE A 93 2.86 10.87 -4.15
CA PHE A 93 2.23 9.74 -3.48
C PHE A 93 3.23 8.98 -2.63
N THR A 94 2.80 8.61 -1.41
CA THR A 94 3.55 7.74 -0.50
C THR A 94 2.59 6.64 -0.02
N VAL A 95 3.00 5.38 -0.13
CA VAL A 95 2.24 4.25 0.41
C VAL A 95 2.75 3.93 1.81
N LYS A 96 1.87 3.92 2.80
CA LYS A 96 2.19 3.59 4.19
C LYS A 96 1.54 2.27 4.59
N ASN A 97 2.34 1.37 5.13
CA ASN A 97 1.84 0.19 5.83
C ASN A 97 1.61 0.55 7.30
N ALA A 98 0.37 0.75 7.69
CA ALA A 98 -0.04 1.03 9.07
C ALA A 98 -0.44 -0.25 9.83
N GLY A 99 -0.33 -1.41 9.20
CA GLY A 99 -0.60 -2.72 9.78
C GLY A 99 0.65 -3.35 10.40
N ASN A 100 0.47 -4.50 11.04
CA ASN A 100 1.54 -5.26 11.69
C ASN A 100 2.05 -6.46 10.86
N LEU A 101 1.58 -6.59 9.62
CA LEU A 101 2.05 -7.59 8.66
C LEU A 101 2.79 -6.93 7.50
N ALA A 102 3.85 -7.57 7.01
CA ALA A 102 4.47 -7.15 5.76
C ALA A 102 3.49 -7.34 4.59
N LEU A 103 3.50 -6.40 3.64
CA LEU A 103 2.63 -6.45 2.47
C LEU A 103 3.41 -6.19 1.18
N ASN A 104 2.85 -6.64 0.08
CA ASN A 104 3.28 -6.28 -1.25
C ASN A 104 2.25 -5.29 -1.84
N TYR A 105 2.73 -4.26 -2.55
CA TYR A 105 1.85 -3.27 -3.16
C TYR A 105 2.27 -2.93 -4.59
N ARG A 106 1.32 -2.43 -5.34
CA ARG A 106 1.53 -1.73 -6.61
C ARG A 106 0.77 -0.42 -6.54
N LEU A 107 1.37 0.64 -7.06
CA LEU A 107 0.73 1.93 -7.16
C LEU A 107 0.47 2.24 -8.63
N VAL A 108 -0.79 2.32 -8.99
CA VAL A 108 -1.24 2.55 -10.36
C VAL A 108 -2.20 3.74 -10.38
N LEU A 109 -1.99 4.67 -11.30
CA LEU A 109 -2.91 5.76 -11.58
C LEU A 109 -3.77 5.36 -12.79
N ASP A 110 -5.07 5.29 -12.59
CA ASP A 110 -6.04 5.04 -13.66
C ASP A 110 -6.47 6.38 -14.29
N LEU A 111 -6.09 6.57 -15.54
CA LEU A 111 -6.38 7.75 -16.34
C LEU A 111 -7.60 7.55 -17.28
N ASN A 112 -8.29 6.42 -17.21
CA ASN A 112 -9.39 6.12 -18.13
C ASN A 112 -10.60 7.03 -17.92
N ASN A 113 -10.88 7.41 -16.67
CA ASN A 113 -12.03 8.23 -16.32
C ASN A 113 -11.71 9.74 -16.28
N ALA A 114 -10.48 10.13 -16.61
CA ALA A 114 -10.05 11.53 -16.58
C ALA A 114 -10.73 12.40 -17.67
N ASN A 115 -11.57 11.81 -18.52
CA ASN A 115 -12.08 12.50 -19.70
C ASN A 115 -13.53 12.24 -20.00
N THR A 116 -14.31 13.30 -19.94
CA THR A 116 -15.54 13.40 -20.70
C THR A 116 -15.15 13.71 -22.14
N ILE A 117 -15.16 12.70 -23.02
CA ILE A 117 -15.01 12.94 -24.46
C ILE A 117 -16.28 13.66 -24.92
N LYS A 118 -16.11 14.85 -25.45
CA LYS A 118 -17.22 15.52 -26.17
C LYS A 118 -17.48 14.77 -27.47
N GLU A 119 -18.74 14.65 -27.83
CA GLU A 119 -19.12 14.07 -29.12
C GLU A 119 -18.36 14.80 -30.24
N ASN A 120 -17.59 14.07 -31.04
CA ASN A 120 -16.67 14.56 -32.07
C ASN A 120 -15.48 15.42 -31.55
N GLY A 121 -15.28 15.54 -30.25
CA GLY A 121 -14.17 16.32 -29.65
C GLY A 121 -12.95 15.49 -29.38
N LYS A 122 -11.81 16.16 -29.26
CA LYS A 122 -10.58 15.60 -28.72
C LYS A 122 -10.68 15.50 -27.20
N SER A 123 -10.02 14.49 -26.66
CA SER A 123 -9.93 14.25 -25.23
C SER A 123 -8.66 14.91 -24.64
N LEU A 124 -8.67 15.21 -23.35
CA LEU A 124 -7.44 15.63 -22.65
C LEU A 124 -6.32 14.58 -22.75
N LYS A 125 -6.64 13.30 -22.96
CA LYS A 125 -5.63 12.25 -23.20
C LYS A 125 -4.76 12.54 -24.43
N ASP A 126 -5.32 13.18 -25.44
CA ASP A 126 -4.65 13.44 -26.71
C ASP A 126 -3.58 14.54 -26.59
N VAL A 127 -3.68 15.40 -25.57
CA VAL A 127 -2.81 16.57 -25.37
C VAL A 127 -1.94 16.51 -24.11
N LEU A 128 -2.35 15.71 -23.14
CA LEU A 128 -1.60 15.59 -21.88
C LEU A 128 -0.42 14.64 -22.01
N LYS A 129 0.65 15.01 -21.35
CA LYS A 129 1.83 14.18 -21.10
C LYS A 129 2.00 13.95 -19.61
N VAL A 130 2.56 12.80 -19.26
CA VAL A 130 2.79 12.40 -17.87
C VAL A 130 4.24 11.99 -17.66
N LYS A 131 4.77 12.30 -16.50
CA LYS A 131 6.07 11.84 -16.03
C LYS A 131 5.97 11.37 -14.60
N VAL A 132 6.62 10.25 -14.29
CA VAL A 132 6.79 9.75 -12.92
C VAL A 132 8.21 10.03 -12.49
N VAL A 133 8.36 10.62 -11.29
CA VAL A 133 9.65 10.99 -10.71
C VAL A 133 9.78 10.30 -9.35
N LYS A 134 10.88 9.63 -9.13
CA LYS A 134 11.21 9.06 -7.82
C LYS A 134 11.64 10.18 -6.88
N ASP A 135 11.44 9.99 -5.58
CA ASP A 135 11.72 10.94 -4.48
C ASP A 135 10.82 12.18 -4.46
N GLY A 136 9.73 12.15 -5.25
CA GLY A 136 8.76 13.24 -5.29
C GLY A 136 9.23 14.46 -6.09
N VAL A 137 8.37 15.48 -6.14
CA VAL A 137 8.63 16.73 -6.83
C VAL A 137 8.10 17.92 -6.02
N THR A 138 8.75 19.08 -6.17
CA THR A 138 8.29 20.35 -5.62
C THR A 138 7.69 21.23 -6.72
N ALA A 139 6.94 22.26 -6.35
CA ALA A 139 6.35 23.19 -7.31
C ALA A 139 7.39 23.88 -8.22
N SER A 140 8.60 24.14 -7.72
CA SER A 140 9.71 24.69 -8.50
C SER A 140 10.28 23.70 -9.50
N ASP A 141 10.42 22.43 -9.09
CA ASP A 141 10.98 21.38 -9.94
C ASP A 141 10.02 21.03 -11.08
N VAL A 142 8.71 20.97 -10.79
CA VAL A 142 7.68 20.69 -11.77
C VAL A 142 7.72 21.65 -12.94
N ARG A 143 7.83 22.97 -12.66
CA ARG A 143 7.90 23.97 -13.70
C ARG A 143 9.20 23.87 -14.52
N LYS A 144 10.31 23.57 -13.86
CA LYS A 144 11.59 23.32 -14.50
C LYS A 144 11.54 22.10 -15.40
N GLU A 145 11.03 20.99 -14.90
CA GLU A 145 10.85 19.73 -15.64
C GLU A 145 9.97 19.92 -16.89
N ALA A 146 8.91 20.70 -16.78
CA ALA A 146 8.02 21.01 -17.91
C ALA A 146 8.69 21.92 -18.95
N LEU A 147 9.54 22.89 -18.53
CA LEU A 147 10.20 23.87 -19.42
C LEU A 147 11.48 23.33 -20.07
N GLU A 148 12.27 22.51 -19.37
CA GLU A 148 13.55 21.96 -19.87
C GLU A 148 13.34 20.89 -20.96
N GLY A 149 12.13 20.70 -21.37
CA GLY A 149 11.76 19.92 -22.55
C GLY A 149 11.42 18.47 -22.21
N ALA A 150 10.49 18.01 -22.94
CA ALA A 150 9.79 16.74 -23.05
C ALA A 150 10.56 15.43 -22.75
N ASN A 151 11.79 15.47 -22.26
CA ASN A 151 12.57 14.28 -21.94
C ASN A 151 11.98 13.53 -20.76
N GLY A 152 11.53 12.31 -21.00
CA GLY A 152 10.94 11.44 -20.00
C GLY A 152 9.44 11.64 -19.76
N PHE A 153 8.77 12.51 -20.48
CA PHE A 153 7.31 12.57 -20.52
C PHE A 153 6.75 11.58 -21.55
N THR A 154 5.71 10.87 -21.16
CA THR A 154 4.96 9.95 -22.02
C THR A 154 3.60 10.57 -22.34
N ALA A 155 3.17 10.49 -23.59
CA ALA A 155 1.80 10.89 -23.96
C ALA A 155 0.78 10.01 -23.22
N VAL A 156 -0.25 10.63 -22.65
CA VAL A 156 -1.27 9.90 -21.87
C VAL A 156 -2.02 8.90 -22.75
N GLU A 157 -2.26 9.22 -24.03
CA GLU A 157 -2.87 8.32 -25.01
C GLU A 157 -2.04 7.05 -25.28
N ALA A 158 -0.71 7.13 -25.11
CA ALA A 158 0.20 6.00 -25.33
C ALA A 158 0.29 5.04 -24.12
N ILE A 159 -0.38 5.35 -23.01
CA ILE A 159 -0.37 4.50 -21.81
C ILE A 159 -1.32 3.32 -22.03
N PRO A 160 -0.82 2.07 -21.97
CA PRO A 160 -1.64 0.89 -22.17
C PRO A 160 -2.82 0.85 -21.21
N ASN A 161 -4.02 0.65 -21.74
CA ASN A 161 -5.27 0.60 -20.96
C ASN A 161 -5.52 1.84 -20.06
N GLY A 162 -4.83 2.96 -20.29
CA GLY A 162 -4.92 4.16 -19.46
C GLY A 162 -4.39 3.96 -18.03
N GLN A 163 -3.66 2.90 -17.76
CA GLN A 163 -3.12 2.57 -16.43
C GLN A 163 -1.63 2.88 -16.36
N LEU A 164 -1.30 3.99 -15.70
CA LEU A 164 0.07 4.38 -15.43
C LEU A 164 0.58 3.67 -14.17
N SER A 165 1.60 2.85 -14.32
CA SER A 165 2.31 2.29 -13.17
C SER A 165 3.25 3.33 -12.57
N ILE A 166 3.05 3.64 -11.30
CA ILE A 166 3.87 4.59 -10.54
C ILE A 166 4.95 3.83 -9.75
N ALA A 167 4.57 2.76 -9.06
CA ALA A 167 5.50 1.92 -8.31
C ALA A 167 5.15 0.45 -8.46
N GLY A 168 6.18 -0.40 -8.55
CA GLY A 168 6.02 -1.83 -8.78
C GLY A 168 5.79 -2.14 -10.25
N ALA A 169 6.63 -1.62 -11.11
CA ALA A 169 6.73 -1.71 -12.59
C ALA A 169 5.45 -2.01 -13.41
N ALA A 170 5.39 -1.50 -14.62
CA ALA A 170 4.27 -1.70 -15.53
C ALA A 170 4.26 -3.13 -16.12
N GLY A 171 3.09 -3.78 -16.05
CA GLY A 171 2.84 -5.10 -16.64
C GLY A 171 2.63 -6.20 -15.60
N ASP A 172 1.95 -7.27 -16.02
CA ASP A 172 1.63 -8.42 -15.15
C ASP A 172 2.85 -9.18 -14.60
N THR A 173 4.03 -8.93 -15.16
CA THR A 173 5.30 -9.60 -14.80
C THR A 173 6.16 -8.81 -13.83
N ALA A 174 5.75 -7.62 -13.44
CA ALA A 174 6.55 -6.78 -12.56
C ALA A 174 6.40 -7.19 -11.10
N GLU A 175 7.54 -7.34 -10.44
CA GLU A 175 7.59 -7.63 -8.99
C GLU A 175 6.93 -6.51 -8.19
N PRO A 176 5.96 -6.84 -7.32
CA PRO A 176 5.38 -5.86 -6.43
C PRO A 176 6.42 -5.32 -5.45
N GLN A 177 6.26 -4.07 -5.05
CA GLN A 177 7.08 -3.48 -4.01
C GLN A 177 6.67 -4.04 -2.64
N LYS A 178 7.64 -4.26 -1.77
CA LYS A 178 7.41 -4.80 -0.42
C LYS A 178 7.53 -3.70 0.63
N LEU A 179 6.56 -3.67 1.55
CA LEU A 179 6.62 -2.83 2.75
C LEU A 179 6.58 -3.70 4.00
N THR A 180 7.50 -3.41 4.90
CA THR A 180 7.50 -3.99 6.26
C THR A 180 6.44 -3.29 7.14
N PRO A 181 6.04 -3.87 8.28
CA PRO A 181 5.14 -3.22 9.21
C PRO A 181 5.62 -1.81 9.59
N ASP A 182 4.68 -0.89 9.76
CA ASP A 182 4.92 0.50 10.17
C ASP A 182 5.92 1.28 9.29
N SER A 183 6.10 0.87 8.04
CA SER A 183 6.98 1.54 7.09
C SER A 183 6.22 2.27 5.99
N SER A 184 6.92 3.21 5.35
CA SER A 184 6.44 3.91 4.16
C SER A 184 7.29 3.56 2.95
N SER A 185 6.70 3.68 1.76
CA SER A 185 7.42 3.62 0.48
C SER A 185 8.31 4.85 0.28
N ASP A 186 9.12 4.82 -0.78
CA ASP A 186 9.61 6.04 -1.38
C ASP A 186 8.43 6.93 -1.80
N THR A 187 8.65 8.22 -1.89
CA THR A 187 7.68 9.17 -2.45
C THR A 187 7.80 9.15 -3.97
N TYR A 188 6.68 9.09 -4.66
CA TYR A 188 6.62 9.12 -6.12
C TYR A 188 5.84 10.35 -6.57
N GLY A 189 6.51 11.22 -7.33
CA GLY A 189 5.89 12.37 -7.96
C GLY A 189 5.31 12.01 -9.32
N VAL A 190 4.08 12.43 -9.59
CA VAL A 190 3.45 12.32 -10.91
C VAL A 190 3.20 13.73 -11.40
N ILE A 191 3.72 14.04 -12.58
CA ILE A 191 3.53 15.34 -13.23
C ILE A 191 2.64 15.14 -14.44
N LEU A 192 1.55 15.90 -14.53
CA LEU A 192 0.74 16.04 -15.72
C LEU A 192 1.05 17.38 -16.36
N TYR A 193 1.25 17.39 -17.67
CA TYR A 193 1.66 18.57 -18.41
C TYR A 193 0.99 18.60 -19.79
N TRP A 194 0.37 19.73 -20.11
CA TRP A 194 -0.03 20.02 -21.47
C TRP A 194 1.10 20.76 -22.18
N GLN A 195 1.88 20.02 -22.95
CA GLN A 195 2.96 20.62 -23.72
C GLN A 195 2.39 21.49 -24.83
N PRO A 196 2.70 22.78 -24.89
CA PRO A 196 2.25 23.63 -25.98
C PRO A 196 2.72 23.08 -27.34
N ASN A 197 1.80 22.87 -28.24
CA ASN A 197 2.06 22.45 -29.61
C ASN A 197 0.98 23.06 -30.50
N ALA A 198 1.36 23.97 -31.35
CA ALA A 198 0.42 24.76 -32.16
C ALA A 198 -0.58 23.89 -32.97
N GLU A 199 -0.13 22.77 -33.51
CA GLU A 199 -0.99 21.86 -34.28
C GLU A 199 -1.96 21.11 -33.39
N THR A 200 -1.47 20.51 -32.27
CA THR A 200 -2.31 19.74 -31.37
C THR A 200 -3.31 20.64 -30.65
N ASP A 201 -2.87 21.81 -30.19
CA ASP A 201 -3.72 22.78 -29.49
C ASP A 201 -4.80 23.32 -30.39
N TYR A 202 -4.47 23.59 -31.66
CA TYR A 202 -5.45 24.00 -32.67
C TYR A 202 -6.49 22.90 -32.89
N GLN A 203 -6.08 21.66 -33.10
CA GLN A 203 -7.00 20.53 -33.31
C GLN A 203 -7.87 20.27 -32.07
N TYR A 204 -7.34 20.40 -30.87
CA TYR A 204 -8.12 20.29 -29.64
C TYR A 204 -9.18 21.39 -29.55
N ASN A 205 -8.80 22.64 -29.81
CA ASN A 205 -9.69 23.79 -29.74
C ASN A 205 -10.77 23.69 -30.83
N LEU A 206 -10.41 23.36 -32.06
CA LEU A 206 -11.35 23.18 -33.15
C LEU A 206 -12.39 22.08 -32.86
N ALA A 207 -11.94 20.96 -32.29
CA ALA A 207 -12.82 19.86 -31.99
C ALA A 207 -13.78 20.13 -30.81
N ASN A 208 -13.33 20.84 -29.80
CA ASN A 208 -14.11 21.10 -28.59
C ASN A 208 -14.79 22.48 -28.55
N TYR A 209 -14.30 23.44 -29.34
CA TYR A 209 -14.77 24.82 -29.36
C TYR A 209 -14.88 25.34 -30.83
N PRO A 210 -15.75 24.76 -31.66
CA PRO A 210 -15.77 25.06 -33.07
C PRO A 210 -16.13 26.52 -33.39
N ASP A 211 -16.77 27.23 -32.45
CA ASP A 211 -17.26 28.58 -32.66
C ASP A 211 -16.24 29.68 -32.26
N LYS A 212 -15.03 29.30 -31.82
CA LYS A 212 -14.03 30.28 -31.36
C LYS A 212 -13.09 30.82 -32.43
N ASP A 213 -13.10 30.25 -33.62
CA ASP A 213 -12.25 30.63 -34.76
C ASP A 213 -12.96 31.46 -35.84
N SER A 214 -14.09 32.07 -35.51
CA SER A 214 -14.85 32.99 -36.40
C SER A 214 -14.63 34.45 -36.00
#